data_73891b3d8659140d3fbdf6fc19c1c9e3
#
_entry.id   73891b3d8659140d3fbdf6fc19c1c9e3
#
_cell.length_a   1.000
_cell.length_b   1.000
_cell.length_c   1.000
_cell.angle_alpha   90.00
_cell.angle_beta   90.00
_cell.angle_gamma   90.00
#
_symmetry.space_group_name_H-M   'P 1'
#
loop_
_entity.id
_entity.type
_entity.pdbx_description
1 polymer ?
#
loop_
_entity_poly.entity_id
_entity_poly.type
_entity_poly.pdbx_seq_one_letter_code
_entity_poly.pdbx_strand_id
1 'polypeptide(L)'
;MTDPAPIETTNLGRAEDTAIAWSRPRDVLTAPSPPDHPGGYFPSYLGTVRPDGRPHATGIGVRWHDGDLYFLSGPSTRKSRNLAANPACTIAMRLPDGPDVVLGGDAAPIDDPAILEAVGALVRQSGWPVEVTAGGFTAPFGPRGGDPPPWRLYRFVFHAAIGQGGEGATRWRFAR
;
A
#
# COMPACT_ATOMS: atom_id res chain seq x y z
N MET A 1 5.87 -13.62 -11.02
CA MET A 1 4.83 -12.75 -11.60
C MET A 1 5.51 -11.46 -12.06
N THR A 2 5.04 -10.83 -13.12
CA THR A 2 5.63 -9.59 -13.68
C THR A 2 5.04 -8.38 -12.97
N ASP A 3 5.88 -7.39 -12.65
CA ASP A 3 5.42 -6.09 -12.14
C ASP A 3 4.37 -5.49 -13.08
N PRO A 4 3.31 -4.85 -12.55
CA PRO A 4 2.25 -4.29 -13.38
C PRO A 4 2.78 -3.18 -14.27
N ALA A 5 2.52 -3.32 -15.57
CA ALA A 5 2.77 -2.28 -16.55
C ALA A 5 1.47 -1.51 -16.84
N PRO A 6 1.50 -0.19 -16.96
CA PRO A 6 0.31 0.55 -17.33
C PRO A 6 -0.13 0.24 -18.77
N ILE A 7 -1.44 0.07 -18.96
CA ILE A 7 -2.06 -0.06 -20.27
C ILE A 7 -2.43 1.31 -20.87
N GLU A 8 -2.49 2.34 -20.04
CA GLU A 8 -2.75 3.72 -20.44
C GLU A 8 -1.94 4.67 -19.57
N THR A 9 -1.34 5.67 -20.21
CA THR A 9 -0.61 6.76 -19.55
C THR A 9 -1.17 8.09 -20.07
N THR A 10 -1.64 8.95 -19.17
CA THR A 10 -2.22 10.25 -19.52
C THR A 10 -1.46 11.35 -18.81
N ASN A 11 -0.90 12.32 -19.55
CA ASN A 11 -0.40 13.56 -18.98
C ASN A 11 -1.57 14.38 -18.43
N LEU A 12 -1.50 14.77 -17.16
CA LEU A 12 -2.48 15.65 -16.49
C LEU A 12 -1.91 17.06 -16.23
N GLY A 13 -0.61 17.25 -16.53
CA GLY A 13 0.07 18.53 -16.44
C GLY A 13 -0.23 19.46 -17.63
N ARG A 14 0.65 20.42 -17.87
CA ARG A 14 0.56 21.31 -19.02
C ARG A 14 0.86 20.55 -20.32
N ALA A 15 0.46 21.13 -21.44
CA ALA A 15 0.69 20.50 -22.76
C ALA A 15 2.18 20.31 -23.08
N GLU A 16 3.04 21.18 -22.57
CA GLU A 16 4.50 21.11 -22.71
C GLU A 16 5.18 20.13 -21.74
N ASP A 17 4.49 19.67 -20.68
CA ASP A 17 5.06 18.75 -19.70
C ASP A 17 5.16 17.34 -20.29
N THR A 18 6.22 16.63 -19.94
CA THR A 18 6.36 15.22 -20.29
C THR A 18 5.67 14.36 -19.22
N ALA A 19 4.91 13.35 -19.66
CA ALA A 19 4.33 12.38 -18.74
C ALA A 19 5.42 11.66 -17.93
N ILE A 20 5.22 11.56 -16.62
CA ILE A 20 6.13 10.83 -15.72
C ILE A 20 6.09 9.34 -16.10
N ALA A 21 7.25 8.72 -16.33
CA ALA A 21 7.32 7.28 -16.57
C ALA A 21 6.93 6.48 -15.32
N TRP A 22 6.11 5.43 -15.46
CA TRP A 22 5.70 4.58 -14.33
C TRP A 22 6.90 3.93 -13.61
N SER A 23 8.00 3.69 -14.30
CA SER A 23 9.23 3.17 -13.68
C SER A 23 9.70 4.02 -12.50
N ARG A 24 9.53 5.33 -12.51
CA ARG A 24 9.99 6.22 -11.43
C ARG A 24 9.34 5.90 -10.08
N PRO A 25 8.01 5.94 -9.91
CA PRO A 25 7.40 5.54 -8.65
C PRO A 25 7.57 4.03 -8.38
N ARG A 26 7.48 3.17 -9.39
CA ARG A 26 7.66 1.72 -9.25
C ARG A 26 9.01 1.38 -8.63
N ASP A 27 10.11 1.93 -9.13
CA ASP A 27 11.45 1.61 -8.67
C ASP A 27 11.66 1.98 -7.20
N VAL A 28 11.00 3.07 -6.73
CA VAL A 28 10.98 3.42 -5.30
C VAL A 28 10.11 2.45 -4.49
N LEU A 29 8.94 2.07 -5.01
CA LEU A 29 8.02 1.14 -4.35
C LEU A 29 8.60 -0.27 -4.18
N THR A 30 9.40 -0.71 -5.14
CA THR A 30 10.06 -2.03 -5.15
C THR A 30 11.38 -2.07 -4.40
N ALA A 31 11.96 -0.92 -4.07
CA ALA A 31 13.21 -0.84 -3.33
C ALA A 31 13.09 -1.47 -1.93
N PRO A 32 14.15 -2.14 -1.45
CA PRO A 32 14.16 -2.67 -0.08
C PRO A 32 13.92 -1.57 0.96
N SER A 33 13.07 -1.83 1.96
CA SER A 33 12.88 -0.90 3.07
C SER A 33 14.12 -0.83 3.94
N PRO A 34 14.58 0.37 4.36
CA PRO A 34 15.66 0.50 5.31
C PRO A 34 15.32 -0.18 6.66
N PRO A 35 16.30 -0.82 7.32
CA PRO A 35 16.07 -1.58 8.56
C PRO A 35 15.62 -0.72 9.75
N ASP A 36 15.86 0.58 9.71
CA ASP A 36 15.49 1.55 10.75
C ASP A 36 14.05 2.12 10.57
N HIS A 37 13.32 1.68 9.55
CA HIS A 37 11.94 2.12 9.27
C HIS A 37 10.94 0.95 9.30
N PRO A 38 10.60 0.41 10.48
CA PRO A 38 9.73 -0.78 10.60
C PRO A 38 8.29 -0.56 10.11
N GLY A 39 7.82 0.69 10.09
CA GLY A 39 6.48 1.05 9.59
C GLY A 39 6.34 1.13 8.06
N GLY A 40 7.45 1.00 7.33
CA GLY A 40 7.54 1.27 5.88
C GLY A 40 8.57 2.36 5.60
N TYR A 41 9.03 2.41 4.36
CA TYR A 41 10.09 3.34 3.96
C TYR A 41 9.64 4.81 3.89
N PHE A 42 8.36 5.04 3.63
CA PHE A 42 7.82 6.38 3.41
C PHE A 42 6.41 6.52 4.00
N PRO A 43 5.99 7.72 4.40
CA PRO A 43 4.65 7.96 4.91
C PRO A 43 3.59 7.52 3.92
N SER A 44 2.72 6.62 4.35
CA SER A 44 1.63 6.09 3.54
C SER A 44 0.30 6.23 4.27
N TYR A 45 -0.74 6.61 3.55
CA TYR A 45 -2.07 6.83 4.09
C TYR A 45 -3.09 6.03 3.31
N LEU A 46 -3.85 5.20 4.01
CA LEU A 46 -4.98 4.45 3.46
C LEU A 46 -6.25 5.29 3.59
N GLY A 47 -6.85 5.61 2.45
CA GLY A 47 -8.19 6.21 2.34
C GLY A 47 -9.24 5.12 2.16
N THR A 48 -10.26 5.09 3.03
CA THR A 48 -11.40 4.16 2.96
C THR A 48 -12.70 4.92 3.07
N VAL A 49 -13.82 4.29 2.73
CA VAL A 49 -15.16 4.88 2.83
C VAL A 49 -15.93 4.21 3.98
N ARG A 50 -16.52 5.01 4.85
CA ARG A 50 -17.40 4.53 5.93
C ARG A 50 -18.75 4.08 5.36
N PRO A 51 -19.53 3.24 6.08
CA PRO A 51 -20.88 2.88 5.65
C PRO A 51 -21.82 4.07 5.44
N ASP A 52 -21.57 5.20 6.11
CA ASP A 52 -22.33 6.46 5.94
C ASP A 52 -21.84 7.32 4.76
N GLY A 53 -20.90 6.80 3.95
CA GLY A 53 -20.32 7.47 2.79
C GLY A 53 -19.19 8.47 3.11
N ARG A 54 -18.89 8.74 4.37
CA ARG A 54 -17.82 9.67 4.72
C ARG A 54 -16.44 9.05 4.51
N PRO A 55 -15.48 9.82 3.98
CA PRO A 55 -14.11 9.35 3.86
C PRO A 55 -13.45 9.17 5.23
N HIS A 56 -12.49 8.26 5.28
CA HIS A 56 -11.64 8.02 6.45
C HIS A 56 -10.23 7.74 5.98
N ALA A 57 -9.26 8.50 6.48
CA ALA A 57 -7.84 8.28 6.19
C ALA A 57 -7.07 7.91 7.46
N THR A 58 -6.07 7.04 7.32
CA THR A 58 -5.21 6.62 8.43
C THR A 58 -3.84 6.21 7.92
N GLY A 59 -2.80 6.47 8.72
CA GLY A 59 -1.45 6.00 8.42
C GLY A 59 -1.37 4.46 8.41
N ILE A 60 -0.59 3.92 7.49
CA ILE A 60 -0.27 2.49 7.38
C ILE A 60 1.18 2.29 6.98
N GLY A 61 1.76 1.15 7.32
CA GLY A 61 2.98 0.65 6.69
C GLY A 61 2.61 -0.24 5.51
N VAL A 62 3.25 -0.02 4.37
CA VAL A 62 3.02 -0.82 3.15
C VAL A 62 4.25 -1.63 2.77
N ARG A 63 4.04 -2.75 2.10
CA ARG A 63 5.09 -3.58 1.49
C ARG A 63 4.69 -3.92 0.07
N TRP A 64 5.64 -3.76 -0.84
CA TRP A 64 5.50 -4.26 -2.20
C TRP A 64 5.91 -5.73 -2.24
N HIS A 65 5.07 -6.56 -2.79
CA HIS A 65 5.39 -7.95 -3.09
C HIS A 65 4.63 -8.40 -4.32
N ASP A 66 5.36 -8.94 -5.30
CA ASP A 66 4.82 -9.57 -6.50
C ASP A 66 3.75 -8.74 -7.24
N GLY A 67 4.02 -7.44 -7.40
CA GLY A 67 3.19 -6.52 -8.15
C GLY A 67 2.04 -5.89 -7.38
N ASP A 68 1.85 -6.20 -6.09
CA ASP A 68 0.79 -5.66 -5.24
C ASP A 68 1.35 -5.00 -3.97
N LEU A 69 0.53 -4.20 -3.32
CA LEU A 69 0.85 -3.65 -2.02
C LEU A 69 0.15 -4.42 -0.90
N TYR A 70 0.84 -4.57 0.20
CA TYR A 70 0.35 -5.29 1.37
C TYR A 70 0.48 -4.44 2.62
N PHE A 71 -0.50 -4.53 3.53
CA PHE A 71 -0.46 -3.87 4.83
C PHE A 71 -1.14 -4.72 5.90
N LEU A 72 -0.75 -4.48 7.15
CA LEU A 72 -1.33 -5.16 8.31
C LEU A 72 -2.39 -4.30 8.98
N SER A 73 -3.46 -4.94 9.45
CA SER A 73 -4.50 -4.26 10.21
C SER A 73 -5.18 -5.21 11.19
N GLY A 74 -5.44 -4.71 12.40
CA GLY A 74 -6.29 -5.40 13.36
C GLY A 74 -7.75 -5.45 12.90
N PRO A 75 -8.48 -6.54 13.18
CA PRO A 75 -9.83 -6.76 12.67
C PRO A 75 -10.87 -5.75 13.18
N SER A 76 -10.68 -5.20 14.37
CA SER A 76 -11.62 -4.25 14.97
C SER A 76 -11.35 -2.78 14.62
N THR A 77 -10.29 -2.49 13.86
CA THR A 77 -9.96 -1.13 13.43
C THR A 77 -11.02 -0.55 12.50
N ARG A 78 -11.15 0.78 12.47
CA ARG A 78 -12.09 1.46 11.56
C ARG A 78 -11.83 1.10 10.10
N LYS A 79 -10.56 1.09 9.67
CA LYS A 79 -10.20 0.75 8.29
C LYS A 79 -10.60 -0.69 7.92
N SER A 80 -10.41 -1.66 8.81
CA SER A 80 -10.80 -3.05 8.56
C SER A 80 -12.31 -3.21 8.44
N ARG A 81 -13.11 -2.52 9.28
CA ARG A 81 -14.56 -2.50 9.17
C ARG A 81 -15.06 -1.82 7.89
N ASN A 82 -14.40 -0.72 7.50
CA ASN A 82 -14.75 -0.04 6.25
C ASN A 82 -14.49 -0.95 5.04
N LEU A 83 -13.30 -1.58 4.99
CA LEU A 83 -12.94 -2.49 3.89
C LEU A 83 -13.82 -3.75 3.82
N ALA A 84 -14.31 -4.25 4.96
CA ALA A 84 -15.26 -5.35 4.97
C ALA A 84 -16.62 -4.98 4.34
N ALA A 85 -17.01 -3.72 4.40
CA ALA A 85 -18.25 -3.20 3.79
C ALA A 85 -18.03 -2.73 2.34
N ASN A 86 -16.86 -2.17 2.04
CA ASN A 86 -16.50 -1.65 0.72
C ASN A 86 -15.00 -1.79 0.52
N PRO A 87 -14.52 -2.69 -0.36
CA PRO A 87 -13.10 -2.91 -0.60
C PRO A 87 -12.41 -1.73 -1.31
N ALA A 88 -13.17 -0.87 -1.99
CA ALA A 88 -12.62 0.26 -2.73
C ALA A 88 -11.91 1.24 -1.80
N CYS A 89 -10.67 1.52 -2.11
CA CYS A 89 -9.83 2.38 -1.28
C CYS A 89 -8.70 3.04 -2.08
N THR A 90 -7.98 3.93 -1.43
CA THR A 90 -6.79 4.56 -2.00
C THR A 90 -5.61 4.41 -1.05
N ILE A 91 -4.40 4.32 -1.60
CA ILE A 91 -3.16 4.48 -0.83
C ILE A 91 -2.41 5.70 -1.40
N ALA A 92 -2.26 6.73 -0.57
CA ALA A 92 -1.49 7.92 -0.89
C ALA A 92 -0.11 7.84 -0.22
N MET A 93 0.93 8.18 -0.96
CA MET A 93 2.32 8.08 -0.51
C MET A 93 3.13 9.27 -1.00
N ARG A 94 4.01 9.76 -0.14
CA ARG A 94 5.09 10.65 -0.53
C ARG A 94 6.36 9.82 -0.72
N LEU A 95 6.80 9.70 -1.97
CA LEU A 95 7.99 8.92 -2.29
C LEU A 95 9.25 9.79 -2.12
N PRO A 96 10.34 9.27 -1.51
CA PRO A 96 11.61 9.96 -1.50
C PRO A 96 12.13 10.11 -2.93
N ASP A 97 12.59 11.30 -3.27
CA ASP A 97 13.16 11.64 -4.59
C ASP A 97 12.27 11.28 -5.81
N GLY A 98 10.97 11.09 -5.55
CA GLY A 98 9.97 10.71 -6.54
C GLY A 98 8.73 11.60 -6.52
N PRO A 99 7.75 11.31 -7.37
CA PRO A 99 6.46 11.98 -7.31
C PRO A 99 5.68 11.57 -6.06
N ASP A 100 4.81 12.44 -5.54
CA ASP A 100 3.74 12.02 -4.66
C ASP A 100 2.78 11.13 -5.46
N VAL A 101 2.37 9.98 -4.88
CA VAL A 101 1.57 8.99 -5.60
C VAL A 101 0.29 8.68 -4.85
N VAL A 102 -0.82 8.64 -5.60
CA VAL A 102 -2.10 8.11 -5.10
C VAL A 102 -2.50 6.92 -5.98
N LEU A 103 -2.57 5.75 -5.36
CA LEU A 103 -3.06 4.51 -5.97
C LEU A 103 -4.53 4.32 -5.63
N GLY A 104 -5.37 4.05 -6.63
CA GLY A 104 -6.77 3.68 -6.46
C GLY A 104 -6.98 2.21 -6.79
N GLY A 105 -7.68 1.47 -5.93
CA GLY A 105 -7.88 0.04 -6.09
C GLY A 105 -8.76 -0.57 -5.01
N ASP A 106 -8.66 -1.87 -4.82
CA ASP A 106 -9.41 -2.64 -3.84
C ASP A 106 -8.49 -3.36 -2.86
N ALA A 107 -8.88 -3.42 -1.60
CA ALA A 107 -8.15 -4.17 -0.58
C ALA A 107 -9.03 -5.22 0.10
N ALA A 108 -8.49 -6.42 0.22
CA ALA A 108 -9.14 -7.54 0.91
C ALA A 108 -8.14 -8.28 1.81
N PRO A 109 -8.60 -8.86 2.93
CA PRO A 109 -7.76 -9.72 3.75
C PRO A 109 -7.43 -11.00 2.98
N ILE A 110 -6.22 -11.52 3.20
CA ILE A 110 -5.77 -12.80 2.66
C ILE A 110 -5.16 -13.64 3.77
N ASP A 111 -5.18 -14.97 3.56
CA ASP A 111 -4.68 -15.99 4.48
C ASP A 111 -3.80 -17.04 3.79
N ASP A 112 -3.37 -16.78 2.54
CA ASP A 112 -2.43 -17.67 1.82
C ASP A 112 -1.10 -17.78 2.58
N PRO A 113 -0.71 -18.99 3.04
CA PRO A 113 0.47 -19.17 3.87
C PRO A 113 1.78 -18.76 3.18
N ALA A 114 1.88 -18.94 1.87
CA ALA A 114 3.09 -18.57 1.12
C ALA A 114 3.25 -17.06 1.04
N ILE A 115 2.15 -16.34 0.84
CA ILE A 115 2.15 -14.85 0.82
C ILE A 115 2.37 -14.32 2.24
N LEU A 116 1.75 -14.92 3.27
CA LEU A 116 2.00 -14.53 4.67
C LEU A 116 3.49 -14.63 5.01
N GLU A 117 4.16 -15.75 4.67
CA GLU A 117 5.59 -15.89 4.92
C GLU A 117 6.44 -14.92 4.11
N ALA A 118 6.15 -14.74 2.82
CA ALA A 118 6.91 -13.82 1.97
C ALA A 118 6.82 -12.38 2.47
N VAL A 119 5.60 -11.89 2.76
CA VAL A 119 5.40 -10.53 3.29
C VAL A 119 5.93 -10.40 4.72
N GLY A 120 5.76 -11.45 5.55
CA GLY A 120 6.35 -11.51 6.90
C GLY A 120 7.86 -11.35 6.88
N ALA A 121 8.56 -11.97 5.94
CA ALA A 121 9.99 -11.79 5.75
C ALA A 121 10.36 -10.33 5.43
N LEU A 122 9.60 -9.66 4.55
CA LEU A 122 9.80 -8.23 4.24
C LEU A 122 9.56 -7.33 5.46
N VAL A 123 8.57 -7.65 6.27
CA VAL A 123 8.30 -6.91 7.52
C VAL A 123 9.43 -7.10 8.52
N ARG A 124 9.93 -8.33 8.70
CA ARG A 124 11.08 -8.62 9.58
C ARG A 124 12.35 -7.91 9.14
N GLN A 125 12.61 -7.82 7.83
CA GLN A 125 13.77 -7.07 7.28
C GLN A 125 13.75 -5.59 7.67
N SER A 126 12.58 -4.99 7.88
CA SER A 126 12.45 -3.60 8.34
C SER A 126 12.51 -3.45 9.87
N GLY A 127 12.93 -4.47 10.60
CA GLY A 127 13.17 -4.42 12.05
C GLY A 127 11.94 -4.72 12.93
N TRP A 128 10.77 -5.04 12.37
CA TRP A 128 9.59 -5.43 13.15
C TRP A 128 9.51 -6.98 13.20
N PRO A 129 9.72 -7.61 14.40
CA PRO A 129 9.85 -9.06 14.52
C PRO A 129 8.50 -9.76 14.52
N VAL A 130 7.79 -9.71 13.39
CA VAL A 130 6.50 -10.39 13.23
C VAL A 130 6.70 -11.90 13.07
N GLU A 131 5.77 -12.65 13.65
CA GLU A 131 5.62 -14.08 13.48
C GLU A 131 4.32 -14.38 12.73
N VAL A 132 4.36 -15.31 11.79
CA VAL A 132 3.18 -15.77 11.05
C VAL A 132 2.36 -16.72 11.93
N THR A 133 1.06 -16.52 11.94
CA THR A 133 0.08 -17.38 12.63
C THR A 133 -1.01 -17.83 11.67
N ALA A 134 -1.87 -18.74 12.06
CA ALA A 134 -2.95 -19.27 11.24
C ALA A 134 -3.99 -18.21 10.80
N GLY A 135 -3.96 -16.99 11.35
CA GLY A 135 -4.92 -15.92 11.01
C GLY A 135 -4.25 -14.59 10.66
N GLY A 136 -2.93 -14.58 10.46
CA GLY A 136 -2.18 -13.35 10.17
C GLY A 136 -0.86 -13.26 10.91
N PHE A 137 -0.63 -12.17 11.63
CA PHE A 137 0.66 -11.87 12.26
C PHE A 137 0.52 -11.54 13.74
N THR A 138 1.53 -11.92 14.51
CA THR A 138 1.75 -11.47 15.88
C THR A 138 3.17 -10.91 16.02
N ALA A 139 3.43 -10.15 17.09
CA ALA A 139 4.75 -9.68 17.47
C ALA A 139 4.76 -9.32 18.96
N PRO A 140 5.94 -9.22 19.61
CA PRO A 140 6.07 -8.80 21.01
C PRO A 140 5.55 -7.37 21.27
N PHE A 141 5.50 -6.53 20.24
CA PHE A 141 4.96 -5.17 20.29
C PHE A 141 4.24 -4.82 19.00
N GLY A 142 3.25 -3.93 19.12
CA GLY A 142 2.44 -3.44 18.00
C GLY A 142 2.44 -1.93 17.88
N PRO A 143 1.74 -1.39 16.87
CA PRO A 143 1.55 0.05 16.73
C PRO A 143 0.87 0.63 17.97
N ARG A 144 1.37 1.77 18.46
CA ARG A 144 0.73 2.47 19.59
C ARG A 144 -0.72 2.85 19.22
N GLY A 145 -1.68 2.50 20.06
CA GLY A 145 -3.10 2.77 19.83
C GLY A 145 -3.77 1.89 18.77
N GLY A 146 -3.09 0.84 18.32
CA GLY A 146 -3.66 -0.19 17.42
C GLY A 146 -4.36 -1.32 18.17
N ASP A 147 -5.05 -2.18 17.43
CA ASP A 147 -5.59 -3.43 17.95
C ASP A 147 -4.46 -4.36 18.44
N PRO A 148 -4.74 -5.22 19.42
CA PRO A 148 -3.83 -6.31 19.75
C PRO A 148 -3.75 -7.32 18.58
N PRO A 149 -2.67 -8.14 18.51
CA PRO A 149 -2.60 -9.23 17.55
C PRO A 149 -3.69 -10.29 17.79
N PRO A 150 -4.02 -11.12 16.79
CA PRO A 150 -3.37 -11.20 15.49
C PRO A 150 -3.83 -10.11 14.52
N TRP A 151 -2.86 -9.59 13.75
CA TRP A 151 -3.17 -8.64 12.67
C TRP A 151 -3.34 -9.40 11.36
N ARG A 152 -4.41 -9.07 10.61
CA ARG A 152 -4.65 -9.63 9.28
C ARG A 152 -3.78 -8.96 8.24
N LEU A 153 -3.34 -9.74 7.24
CA LEU A 153 -2.71 -9.22 6.04
C LEU A 153 -3.79 -8.80 5.05
N TYR A 154 -3.68 -7.60 4.52
CA TYR A 154 -4.50 -7.10 3.42
C TYR A 154 -3.65 -7.00 2.17
N ARG A 155 -4.18 -7.53 1.06
CA ARG A 155 -3.66 -7.32 -0.29
C ARG A 155 -4.41 -6.16 -0.91
N PHE A 156 -3.69 -5.18 -1.44
CA PHE A 156 -4.24 -4.06 -2.19
C PHE A 156 -3.83 -4.19 -3.66
N VAL A 157 -4.84 -4.38 -4.52
CA VAL A 157 -4.71 -4.45 -5.97
C VAL A 157 -5.14 -3.12 -6.55
N PHE A 158 -4.21 -2.39 -7.18
CA PHE A 158 -4.53 -1.08 -7.75
C PHE A 158 -4.83 -1.17 -9.25
N HIS A 159 -5.81 -0.38 -9.69
CA HIS A 159 -6.25 -0.28 -11.08
C HIS A 159 -5.81 1.03 -11.72
N ALA A 160 -5.51 2.03 -10.90
CA ALA A 160 -5.08 3.34 -11.34
C ALA A 160 -4.06 3.94 -10.36
N ALA A 161 -3.20 4.79 -10.89
CA ALA A 161 -2.29 5.61 -10.11
C ALA A 161 -2.27 7.04 -10.67
N ILE A 162 -2.08 8.02 -9.78
CA ILE A 162 -1.77 9.40 -10.14
C ILE A 162 -0.46 9.74 -9.45
N GLY A 163 0.52 10.19 -10.23
CA GLY A 163 1.77 10.75 -9.72
C GLY A 163 1.82 12.25 -9.98
N GLN A 164 2.29 13.01 -9.00
CA GLN A 164 2.45 14.46 -9.09
C GLN A 164 3.79 14.89 -8.49
N GLY A 165 4.51 15.73 -9.21
CA GLY A 165 5.82 16.26 -8.79
C GLY A 165 6.21 17.49 -9.57
N GLY A 166 7.46 17.94 -9.39
CA GLY A 166 7.99 19.11 -10.11
C GLY A 166 8.02 18.99 -11.63
N GLU A 167 7.90 17.77 -12.16
CA GLU A 167 7.88 17.46 -13.59
C GLU A 167 6.47 17.44 -14.19
N GLY A 168 5.43 17.64 -13.39
CA GLY A 168 4.03 17.62 -13.81
C GLY A 168 3.20 16.59 -13.06
N ALA A 169 2.08 16.19 -13.67
CA ALA A 169 1.16 15.20 -13.13
C ALA A 169 0.81 14.15 -14.20
N THR A 170 0.75 12.88 -13.80
CA THR A 170 0.48 11.77 -14.71
C THR A 170 -0.49 10.77 -14.09
N ARG A 171 -1.43 10.29 -14.87
CA ARG A 171 -2.30 9.17 -14.51
C ARG A 171 -1.89 7.93 -15.29
N TRP A 172 -1.81 6.82 -14.59
CA TRP A 172 -1.64 5.49 -15.16
C TRP A 172 -2.86 4.62 -14.87
N ARG A 173 -3.23 3.77 -15.80
CA ARG A 173 -4.25 2.72 -15.64
C ARG A 173 -3.62 1.35 -15.86
N PHE A 174 -4.09 0.36 -15.12
CA PHE A 174 -3.57 -1.01 -15.15
C PHE A 174 -4.72 -2.00 -15.44
N ALA A 175 -4.45 -3.01 -16.26
CA ALA A 175 -5.32 -4.16 -16.43
C ALA A 175 -5.06 -5.15 -15.28
N ARG A 176 -6.02 -5.27 -14.36
CA ARG A 176 -5.89 -6.13 -13.17
C ARG A 176 -7.22 -6.75 -12.78
#